data_f21b9a5d0b2956e826a1fa3d53a457e2
#
_entry.id   f21b9a5d0b2956e826a1fa3d53a457e2
#
_cell.length_a   1.000
_cell.length_b   1.000
_cell.length_c   1.000
_cell.angle_alpha   90.00
_cell.angle_beta   90.00
_cell.angle_gamma   90.00
#
_symmetry.space_group_name_H-M   'P 1'
#
loop_
_entity.id
_entity.type
_entity.pdbx_description
1 polymer ?
#
loop_
_entity_poly.entity_id
_entity_poly.type
_entity_poly.pdbx_seq_one_letter_code
_entity_poly.pdbx_strand_id
1 'polypeptide(L)'
;MLDPSPEAAVIGIALNDRRALDDLDLLEPNDFRDERLGELWALIRAQHQAGKPHDVTAITARARIEGLTADDVQSMAIMAPMGASADYYGDIVAKEALRDRLRAAGTRVAQLASEADLDQLTDVAEVSRAEIDAAAKIGTSIAGIRAGDYFDEFLAEVGKSVKMIPTPWADLDHLIGGLRPGAVYVIGARPGVGKSVVGLQLADAMVKHDGGHVLFSSLEMTRDEIMKRLIASTASVPLSTFDPGGMEPHRAERIHAHAEQLRASNIHLDDRATLTPGAIRSTARTMARRGHLSGIVVDYLQLMQGAGKSSVPRHELVAGFSRSLKMLAKEMQVPVVLLSQLNRNSTGKDGGLPGVADLRESGSIEQDADVVILLHQDREQAPGELFMKVGKNRHGATGNIQLAFEGHYSRAMTMGSAWSG
;
A
#
# COMPACT_ATOMS: atom_id res chain seq x y z
N MET A 1 -8.10 6.06 -49.91
CA MET A 1 -6.88 5.24 -49.88
C MET A 1 -6.15 5.63 -48.62
N LEU A 2 -5.98 4.68 -47.70
CA LEU A 2 -5.22 4.91 -46.45
C LEU A 2 -3.74 5.10 -46.77
N ASP A 3 -3.09 6.10 -46.16
CA ASP A 3 -1.66 6.30 -46.32
C ASP A 3 -0.88 5.14 -45.67
N PRO A 4 0.28 4.72 -46.26
CA PRO A 4 1.11 3.71 -45.63
C PRO A 4 1.56 4.15 -44.26
N SER A 5 1.10 3.43 -43.23
CA SER A 5 1.43 3.71 -41.84
C SER A 5 1.85 2.42 -41.11
N PRO A 6 2.60 2.52 -40.00
CA PRO A 6 2.91 1.35 -39.17
C PRO A 6 1.64 0.62 -38.70
N GLU A 7 0.56 1.33 -38.39
CA GLU A 7 -0.73 0.78 -37.99
C GLU A 7 -1.38 -0.04 -39.11
N ALA A 8 -1.39 0.52 -40.34
CA ALA A 8 -1.89 -0.21 -41.52
C ALA A 8 -1.04 -1.44 -41.81
N ALA A 9 0.28 -1.39 -41.63
CA ALA A 9 1.17 -2.52 -41.78
C ALA A 9 0.86 -3.64 -40.74
N VAL A 10 0.64 -3.30 -39.47
CA VAL A 10 0.22 -4.24 -38.40
C VAL A 10 -1.07 -4.95 -38.78
N ILE A 11 -2.08 -4.20 -39.22
CA ILE A 11 -3.38 -4.76 -39.65
C ILE A 11 -3.17 -5.70 -40.84
N GLY A 12 -2.40 -5.26 -41.84
CA GLY A 12 -2.17 -6.06 -43.06
C GLY A 12 -1.40 -7.36 -42.79
N ILE A 13 -0.41 -7.32 -41.89
CA ILE A 13 0.33 -8.51 -41.45
C ILE A 13 -0.60 -9.48 -40.72
N ALA A 14 -1.41 -8.99 -39.78
CA ALA A 14 -2.36 -9.79 -39.01
C ALA A 14 -3.44 -10.44 -39.86
N LEU A 15 -3.85 -9.80 -40.98
CA LEU A 15 -4.81 -10.36 -41.92
C LEU A 15 -4.19 -11.50 -42.79
N ASN A 16 -2.89 -11.45 -43.02
CA ASN A 16 -2.17 -12.39 -43.89
C ASN A 16 -1.54 -13.56 -43.14
N ASP A 17 -1.14 -13.35 -41.89
CA ASP A 17 -0.46 -14.37 -41.07
C ASP A 17 -1.10 -14.51 -39.70
N ARG A 18 -1.70 -15.67 -39.45
CA ARG A 18 -2.33 -16.00 -38.19
C ARG A 18 -1.33 -16.04 -37.01
N ARG A 19 -0.09 -16.41 -37.24
CA ARG A 19 0.95 -16.52 -36.21
C ARG A 19 1.42 -15.13 -35.74
N ALA A 20 1.35 -14.16 -36.63
CA ALA A 20 1.72 -12.79 -36.30
C ALA A 20 0.85 -12.17 -35.18
N LEU A 21 -0.37 -12.68 -34.94
CA LEU A 21 -1.22 -12.22 -33.87
C LEU A 21 -0.69 -12.61 -32.49
N ASP A 22 0.04 -13.71 -32.35
CA ASP A 22 0.67 -14.13 -31.11
C ASP A 22 1.80 -13.15 -30.74
N ASP A 23 2.55 -12.64 -31.73
CA ASP A 23 3.63 -11.67 -31.58
C ASP A 23 3.08 -10.24 -31.33
N LEU A 24 1.86 -9.96 -31.72
CA LEU A 24 1.17 -8.68 -31.62
C LEU A 24 0.17 -8.62 -30.44
N ASP A 25 0.15 -9.63 -29.57
CA ASP A 25 -0.83 -9.77 -28.48
C ASP A 25 -0.80 -8.59 -27.47
N LEU A 26 0.31 -7.86 -27.39
CA LEU A 26 0.49 -6.68 -26.55
C LEU A 26 -0.24 -5.43 -27.05
N LEU A 27 -0.65 -5.38 -28.33
CA LEU A 27 -1.33 -4.22 -28.88
C LEU A 27 -2.80 -4.23 -28.52
N GLU A 28 -3.25 -3.15 -27.93
CA GLU A 28 -4.67 -2.91 -27.62
C GLU A 28 -5.32 -2.02 -28.70
N PRO A 29 -6.65 -2.08 -28.89
CA PRO A 29 -7.34 -1.21 -29.85
C PRO A 29 -7.05 0.27 -29.67
N ASN A 30 -6.88 0.71 -28.43
CA ASN A 30 -6.57 2.11 -28.08
C ASN A 30 -5.11 2.51 -28.35
N ASP A 31 -4.25 1.60 -28.82
CA ASP A 31 -2.90 1.92 -29.24
C ASP A 31 -2.84 2.46 -30.68
N PHE A 32 -3.94 2.34 -31.41
CA PHE A 32 -4.08 2.88 -32.75
C PHE A 32 -4.59 4.32 -32.70
N ARG A 33 -3.90 5.24 -33.37
CA ARG A 33 -4.33 6.66 -33.50
C ARG A 33 -5.57 6.81 -34.36
N ASP A 34 -5.64 5.99 -35.43
CA ASP A 34 -6.84 5.91 -36.25
C ASP A 34 -7.83 4.98 -35.55
N GLU A 35 -8.90 5.57 -34.96
CA GLU A 35 -9.95 4.83 -34.27
C GLU A 35 -10.55 3.71 -35.13
N ARG A 36 -10.63 3.91 -36.45
CA ARG A 36 -11.13 2.93 -37.39
C ARG A 36 -10.23 1.69 -37.46
N LEU A 37 -8.89 1.89 -37.40
CA LEU A 37 -7.93 0.80 -37.36
C LEU A 37 -7.93 0.10 -36.00
N GLY A 38 -8.17 0.84 -34.91
CA GLY A 38 -8.38 0.29 -33.57
C GLY A 38 -9.62 -0.61 -33.49
N GLU A 39 -10.75 -0.19 -34.05
CA GLU A 39 -11.96 -1.02 -34.15
C GLU A 39 -11.74 -2.27 -35.03
N LEU A 40 -11.01 -2.11 -36.15
CA LEU A 40 -10.65 -3.22 -37.00
C LEU A 40 -9.75 -4.22 -36.30
N TRP A 41 -8.76 -3.73 -35.53
CA TRP A 41 -7.89 -4.53 -34.69
C TRP A 41 -8.67 -5.33 -33.66
N ALA A 42 -9.63 -4.68 -32.96
CA ALA A 42 -10.53 -5.34 -32.00
C ALA A 42 -11.29 -6.50 -32.66
N LEU A 43 -11.81 -6.29 -33.87
CA LEU A 43 -12.53 -7.31 -34.61
C LEU A 43 -11.61 -8.49 -34.98
N ILE A 44 -10.39 -8.23 -35.47
CA ILE A 44 -9.40 -9.26 -35.84
C ILE A 44 -9.06 -10.11 -34.62
N ARG A 45 -8.72 -9.47 -33.49
CA ARG A 45 -8.40 -10.17 -32.22
C ARG A 45 -9.57 -11.02 -31.72
N ALA A 46 -10.79 -10.48 -31.74
CA ALA A 46 -11.98 -11.21 -31.31
C ALA A 46 -12.25 -12.47 -32.17
N GLN A 47 -12.01 -12.40 -33.52
CA GLN A 47 -12.13 -13.56 -34.37
C GLN A 47 -11.03 -14.60 -34.08
N HIS A 48 -9.79 -14.15 -33.91
CA HIS A 48 -8.65 -15.00 -33.55
C HIS A 48 -8.90 -15.75 -32.24
N GLN A 49 -9.28 -15.03 -31.17
CA GLN A 49 -9.58 -15.61 -29.84
C GLN A 49 -10.75 -16.60 -29.87
N ALA A 50 -11.74 -16.36 -30.76
CA ALA A 50 -12.84 -17.28 -30.97
C ALA A 50 -12.48 -18.49 -31.86
N GLY A 51 -11.22 -18.62 -32.29
CA GLY A 51 -10.77 -19.66 -33.22
C GLY A 51 -11.36 -19.58 -34.61
N LYS A 52 -11.93 -18.43 -35.01
CA LYS A 52 -12.59 -18.19 -36.30
C LYS A 52 -11.61 -17.62 -37.33
N PRO A 53 -11.92 -17.76 -38.65
CA PRO A 53 -11.14 -17.10 -39.68
C PRO A 53 -11.14 -15.58 -39.50
N HIS A 54 -9.96 -14.99 -39.71
CA HIS A 54 -9.73 -13.54 -39.63
C HIS A 54 -8.94 -13.01 -40.82
N ASP A 55 -8.94 -13.78 -41.90
CA ASP A 55 -8.42 -13.34 -43.20
C ASP A 55 -9.24 -12.18 -43.80
N VAL A 56 -8.69 -11.54 -44.83
CA VAL A 56 -9.31 -10.38 -45.47
C VAL A 56 -10.79 -10.60 -45.80
N THR A 57 -11.15 -11.78 -46.33
CA THR A 57 -12.53 -12.09 -46.73
C THR A 57 -13.46 -12.17 -45.52
N ALA A 58 -13.01 -12.88 -44.47
CA ALA A 58 -13.79 -13.07 -43.25
C ALA A 58 -14.00 -11.75 -42.48
N ILE A 59 -12.98 -10.91 -42.44
CA ILE A 59 -13.03 -9.60 -41.76
C ILE A 59 -13.88 -8.61 -42.56
N THR A 60 -13.65 -8.49 -43.87
CA THR A 60 -14.45 -7.58 -44.72
C THR A 60 -15.93 -7.90 -44.71
N ALA A 61 -16.31 -9.18 -44.66
CA ALA A 61 -17.72 -9.58 -44.56
C ALA A 61 -18.40 -9.12 -43.25
N ARG A 62 -17.63 -8.86 -42.19
CA ARG A 62 -18.12 -8.53 -40.84
C ARG A 62 -17.86 -7.10 -40.39
N ALA A 63 -16.82 -6.47 -40.91
CA ALA A 63 -16.48 -5.08 -40.56
C ALA A 63 -17.66 -4.15 -40.94
N ARG A 64 -18.09 -3.37 -39.97
CA ARG A 64 -19.10 -2.33 -40.12
C ARG A 64 -18.60 -1.06 -39.42
N ILE A 65 -17.44 -0.60 -39.91
CA ILE A 65 -16.70 0.52 -39.34
C ILE A 65 -16.94 1.72 -40.24
N GLU A 66 -17.45 2.81 -39.71
CA GLU A 66 -17.73 4.01 -40.47
C GLU A 66 -16.43 4.61 -41.02
N GLY A 67 -16.43 4.96 -42.30
CA GLY A 67 -15.25 5.51 -42.97
C GLY A 67 -14.14 4.50 -43.31
N LEU A 68 -14.40 3.19 -43.17
CA LEU A 68 -13.51 2.13 -43.62
C LEU A 68 -14.22 1.23 -44.67
N THR A 69 -13.65 1.14 -45.85
CA THR A 69 -14.20 0.34 -46.95
C THR A 69 -13.58 -1.06 -47.08
N ALA A 70 -14.24 -1.96 -47.77
CA ALA A 70 -13.68 -3.27 -48.09
C ALA A 70 -12.37 -3.16 -48.86
N ASP A 71 -12.28 -2.17 -49.76
CA ASP A 71 -11.08 -1.91 -50.58
C ASP A 71 -9.92 -1.42 -49.69
N ASP A 72 -10.18 -0.67 -48.63
CA ASP A 72 -9.17 -0.24 -47.67
C ASP A 72 -8.57 -1.44 -46.90
N VAL A 73 -9.41 -2.37 -46.43
CA VAL A 73 -8.98 -3.60 -45.74
C VAL A 73 -8.16 -4.48 -46.70
N GLN A 74 -8.61 -4.62 -47.96
CA GLN A 74 -7.88 -5.38 -48.94
C GLN A 74 -6.54 -4.74 -49.32
N SER A 75 -6.51 -3.41 -49.41
CA SER A 75 -5.28 -2.64 -49.72
C SER A 75 -4.24 -2.80 -48.63
N MET A 76 -4.63 -2.76 -47.33
CA MET A 76 -3.73 -2.99 -46.20
C MET A 76 -3.10 -4.39 -46.26
N ALA A 77 -3.89 -5.41 -46.57
CA ALA A 77 -3.36 -6.78 -46.71
C ALA A 77 -2.38 -6.93 -47.86
N ILE A 78 -2.66 -6.28 -49.00
CA ILE A 78 -1.80 -6.32 -50.21
C ILE A 78 -0.49 -5.54 -49.97
N MET A 79 -0.57 -4.39 -49.29
CA MET A 79 0.57 -3.51 -49.01
C MET A 79 1.39 -3.95 -47.81
N ALA A 80 0.95 -4.98 -47.09
CA ALA A 80 1.66 -5.49 -45.93
C ALA A 80 3.08 -5.93 -46.32
N PRO A 81 4.11 -5.54 -45.58
CA PRO A 81 5.50 -5.91 -45.90
C PRO A 81 5.69 -7.43 -45.86
N MET A 82 6.10 -8.03 -46.94
CA MET A 82 6.42 -9.47 -47.01
C MET A 82 7.73 -9.77 -46.29
N GLY A 83 7.72 -10.74 -45.36
CA GLY A 83 8.91 -11.15 -44.62
C GLY A 83 9.32 -10.17 -43.50
N ALA A 84 8.51 -9.17 -43.22
CA ALA A 84 8.76 -8.28 -42.08
C ALA A 84 8.32 -8.93 -40.78
N SER A 85 9.11 -8.72 -39.73
CA SER A 85 8.74 -9.14 -38.38
C SER A 85 7.52 -8.34 -37.90
N ALA A 86 6.47 -9.03 -37.48
CA ALA A 86 5.30 -8.40 -36.86
C ALA A 86 5.70 -7.56 -35.66
N ASP A 87 6.64 -8.05 -34.85
CA ASP A 87 7.20 -7.35 -33.67
C ASP A 87 7.73 -5.97 -34.02
N TYR A 88 8.40 -5.80 -35.19
CA TYR A 88 8.98 -4.51 -35.55
C TYR A 88 7.93 -3.41 -35.69
N TYR A 89 6.84 -3.69 -36.43
CA TYR A 89 5.77 -2.72 -36.63
C TYR A 89 4.90 -2.59 -35.39
N GLY A 90 4.67 -3.67 -34.65
CA GLY A 90 4.00 -3.69 -33.36
C GLY A 90 4.70 -2.81 -32.34
N ASP A 91 6.03 -2.90 -32.26
CA ASP A 91 6.86 -2.08 -31.37
C ASP A 91 6.78 -0.57 -31.72
N ILE A 92 6.72 -0.22 -33.01
CA ILE A 92 6.55 1.17 -33.44
C ILE A 92 5.18 1.69 -32.97
N VAL A 93 4.09 0.96 -33.25
CA VAL A 93 2.73 1.34 -32.85
C VAL A 93 2.65 1.49 -31.33
N ALA A 94 3.16 0.52 -30.56
CA ALA A 94 3.17 0.57 -29.09
C ALA A 94 3.95 1.78 -28.54
N LYS A 95 5.10 2.11 -29.13
CA LYS A 95 5.92 3.28 -28.72
C LYS A 95 5.26 4.60 -29.07
N GLU A 96 4.59 4.69 -30.21
CA GLU A 96 3.84 5.87 -30.58
C GLU A 96 2.63 6.08 -29.67
N ALA A 97 1.89 5.02 -29.38
CA ALA A 97 0.79 5.05 -28.42
C ALA A 97 1.26 5.46 -27.01
N LEU A 98 2.39 4.92 -26.55
CA LEU A 98 3.00 5.32 -25.29
C LEU A 98 3.34 6.82 -25.27
N ARG A 99 3.94 7.31 -26.36
CA ARG A 99 4.25 8.74 -26.48
C ARG A 99 3.02 9.63 -26.38
N ASP A 100 1.92 9.24 -27.00
CA ASP A 100 0.69 10.02 -27.01
C ASP A 100 -0.03 9.93 -25.65
N ARG A 101 -0.05 8.77 -24.99
CA ARG A 101 -0.53 8.64 -23.61
C ARG A 101 0.27 9.50 -22.64
N LEU A 102 1.60 9.53 -22.76
CA LEU A 102 2.45 10.38 -21.89
C LEU A 102 2.22 11.88 -22.16
N ARG A 103 1.96 12.27 -23.40
CA ARG A 103 1.59 13.67 -23.71
C ARG A 103 0.25 14.05 -23.09
N ALA A 104 -0.77 13.19 -23.22
CA ALA A 104 -2.08 13.42 -22.64
C ALA A 104 -2.02 13.48 -21.12
N ALA A 105 -1.27 12.58 -20.48
CA ALA A 105 -1.01 12.61 -19.04
C ALA A 105 -0.29 13.90 -18.61
N GLY A 106 0.73 14.30 -19.34
CA GLY A 106 1.44 15.56 -19.08
C GLY A 106 0.54 16.79 -19.15
N THR A 107 -0.38 16.84 -20.11
CA THR A 107 -1.39 17.93 -20.22
C THR A 107 -2.33 17.91 -19.01
N ARG A 108 -2.85 16.76 -18.60
CA ARG A 108 -3.69 16.63 -17.39
C ARG A 108 -2.96 17.04 -16.13
N VAL A 109 -1.69 16.63 -15.97
CA VAL A 109 -0.85 17.01 -14.84
C VAL A 109 -0.66 18.53 -14.78
N ALA A 110 -0.38 19.18 -15.93
CA ALA A 110 -0.25 20.62 -16.00
C ALA A 110 -1.55 21.35 -15.61
N GLN A 111 -2.70 20.82 -16.05
CA GLN A 111 -4.02 21.36 -15.70
C GLN A 111 -4.28 21.21 -14.20
N LEU A 112 -4.11 20.00 -13.63
CA LEU A 112 -4.29 19.74 -12.21
C LEU A 112 -3.42 20.65 -11.33
N ALA A 113 -2.16 20.87 -11.74
CA ALA A 113 -1.26 21.75 -11.01
C ALA A 113 -1.67 23.23 -11.10
N SER A 114 -2.32 23.65 -12.19
CA SER A 114 -2.77 25.03 -12.39
C SER A 114 -4.07 25.35 -11.62
N GLU A 115 -4.92 24.35 -11.41
CA GLU A 115 -6.22 24.50 -10.74
C GLU A 115 -6.15 24.26 -9.22
N ALA A 116 -5.02 23.71 -8.72
CA ALA A 116 -4.88 23.33 -7.32
C ALA A 116 -4.53 24.50 -6.41
N ASP A 117 -5.14 24.53 -5.23
CA ASP A 117 -4.70 25.40 -4.15
C ASP A 117 -3.38 24.93 -3.54
N LEU A 118 -2.60 25.81 -2.93
CA LEU A 118 -1.26 25.52 -2.42
C LEU A 118 -1.23 24.39 -1.37
N ASP A 119 -2.29 24.26 -0.58
CA ASP A 119 -2.45 23.20 0.43
C ASP A 119 -2.78 21.84 -0.18
N GLN A 120 -3.26 21.79 -1.43
CA GLN A 120 -3.60 20.57 -2.15
C GLN A 120 -2.44 20.02 -3.02
N LEU A 121 -1.35 20.76 -3.17
CA LEU A 121 -0.26 20.39 -4.11
C LEU A 121 0.35 19.01 -3.82
N THR A 122 0.39 18.58 -2.58
CA THR A 122 0.91 17.23 -2.23
C THR A 122 0.01 16.12 -2.77
N ASP A 123 -1.30 16.30 -2.67
CA ASP A 123 -2.27 15.32 -3.18
C ASP A 123 -2.31 15.35 -4.71
N VAL A 124 -2.23 16.52 -5.31
CA VAL A 124 -2.09 16.70 -6.77
C VAL A 124 -0.83 16.01 -7.29
N ALA A 125 0.28 16.08 -6.56
CA ALA A 125 1.51 15.38 -6.96
C ALA A 125 1.34 13.85 -6.96
N GLU A 126 0.59 13.28 -6.01
CA GLU A 126 0.29 11.84 -6.00
C GLU A 126 -0.65 11.42 -7.13
N VAL A 127 -1.71 12.20 -7.38
CA VAL A 127 -2.61 11.99 -8.53
C VAL A 127 -1.82 12.07 -9.83
N SER A 128 -0.94 13.08 -9.98
CA SER A 128 -0.10 13.26 -11.16
C SER A 128 0.84 12.08 -11.42
N ARG A 129 1.42 11.51 -10.36
CA ARG A 129 2.23 10.28 -10.49
C ARG A 129 1.38 9.11 -10.95
N ALA A 130 0.19 8.92 -10.38
CA ALA A 130 -0.72 7.86 -10.79
C ALA A 130 -1.13 7.98 -12.27
N GLU A 131 -1.37 9.20 -12.76
CA GLU A 131 -1.65 9.49 -14.17
C GLU A 131 -0.46 9.11 -15.09
N ILE A 132 0.76 9.50 -14.70
CA ILE A 132 1.97 9.16 -15.45
C ILE A 132 2.23 7.64 -15.42
N ASP A 133 2.10 7.00 -14.24
CA ASP A 133 2.26 5.55 -14.08
C ASP A 133 1.22 4.78 -14.93
N ALA A 134 -0.03 5.26 -14.98
CA ALA A 134 -1.07 4.70 -15.83
C ALA A 134 -0.75 4.85 -17.33
N ALA A 135 -0.27 6.01 -17.74
CA ALA A 135 0.12 6.29 -19.13
C ALA A 135 1.34 5.47 -19.57
N ALA A 136 2.28 5.21 -18.65
CA ALA A 136 3.50 4.45 -18.91
C ALA A 136 3.28 2.93 -19.06
N LYS A 137 2.11 2.40 -18.67
CA LYS A 137 1.78 1.00 -18.91
C LYS A 137 1.64 0.76 -20.42
N ILE A 138 2.68 0.21 -21.02
CA ILE A 138 2.60 -0.42 -22.35
C ILE A 138 1.62 -1.56 -22.19
N GLY A 139 0.70 -1.73 -23.14
CA GLY A 139 -0.36 -2.74 -23.11
C GLY A 139 0.16 -4.05 -22.53
N THR A 140 0.14 -4.14 -21.22
CA THR A 140 0.51 -5.33 -20.52
C THR A 140 -0.77 -6.05 -20.27
N SER A 141 -1.06 -6.92 -21.24
CA SER A 141 -1.00 -8.27 -20.76
C SER A 141 -2.08 -8.59 -19.74
N ILE A 142 -2.69 -9.61 -19.95
CA ILE A 142 -3.19 -10.56 -18.95
C ILE A 142 -2.87 -10.04 -17.54
N ALA A 143 -3.88 -9.44 -16.88
CA ALA A 143 -3.77 -8.98 -15.48
C ALA A 143 -3.60 -10.17 -14.50
N GLY A 144 -2.89 -11.21 -14.92
CA GLY A 144 -2.59 -12.39 -14.14
C GLY A 144 -1.54 -13.25 -14.82
N ILE A 145 -0.67 -13.85 -14.02
CA ILE A 145 0.29 -14.86 -14.46
C ILE A 145 -0.43 -16.21 -14.45
N ARG A 146 -0.31 -16.98 -15.52
CA ARG A 146 -0.83 -18.35 -15.54
C ARG A 146 -0.10 -19.17 -14.46
N ALA A 147 -0.85 -19.86 -13.60
CA ALA A 147 -0.28 -20.60 -12.47
C ALA A 147 0.84 -21.57 -12.88
N GLY A 148 0.73 -22.19 -14.08
CA GLY A 148 1.77 -23.06 -14.62
C GLY A 148 3.09 -22.34 -14.94
N ASP A 149 3.03 -21.11 -15.40
CA ASP A 149 4.22 -20.31 -15.75
C ASP A 149 4.94 -19.78 -14.49
N TYR A 150 4.19 -19.60 -13.40
CA TYR A 150 4.72 -19.19 -12.10
C TYR A 150 5.20 -20.36 -11.23
N PHE A 151 4.89 -21.60 -11.61
CA PHE A 151 5.10 -22.78 -10.76
C PHE A 151 6.57 -23.00 -10.40
N ASP A 152 7.48 -22.94 -11.37
CA ASP A 152 8.91 -23.17 -11.13
C ASP A 152 9.55 -22.02 -10.33
N GLU A 153 9.16 -20.78 -10.61
CA GLU A 153 9.56 -19.61 -9.82
C GLU A 153 9.06 -19.72 -8.38
N PHE A 154 7.79 -20.11 -8.20
CA PHE A 154 7.21 -20.36 -6.88
C PHE A 154 7.95 -21.44 -6.12
N LEU A 155 8.27 -22.58 -6.76
CA LEU A 155 9.02 -23.65 -6.11
C LEU A 155 10.44 -23.22 -5.72
N ALA A 156 11.09 -22.38 -6.51
CA ALA A 156 12.40 -21.81 -6.17
C ALA A 156 12.33 -20.86 -4.94
N GLU A 157 11.17 -20.28 -4.68
CA GLU A 157 10.91 -19.43 -3.50
C GLU A 157 10.34 -20.23 -2.30
N VAL A 158 9.75 -21.42 -2.54
CA VAL A 158 9.25 -22.30 -1.49
C VAL A 158 10.41 -22.75 -0.58
N GLY A 159 10.29 -22.47 0.70
CA GLY A 159 11.35 -22.77 1.69
C GLY A 159 12.26 -21.58 1.97
N LYS A 160 12.26 -20.50 1.16
CA LYS A 160 12.83 -19.23 1.61
C LYS A 160 11.88 -18.64 2.64
N SER A 161 12.32 -18.58 3.89
CA SER A 161 11.50 -17.99 4.96
C SER A 161 11.25 -16.52 4.65
N VAL A 162 9.99 -16.12 4.59
CA VAL A 162 9.63 -14.69 4.63
C VAL A 162 10.24 -14.13 5.90
N LYS A 163 11.13 -13.15 5.78
CA LYS A 163 11.73 -12.49 6.95
C LYS A 163 10.63 -11.77 7.71
N MET A 164 10.11 -12.45 8.74
CA MET A 164 9.17 -11.84 9.68
C MET A 164 9.95 -10.95 10.65
N ILE A 165 9.44 -9.78 10.96
CA ILE A 165 10.02 -8.92 11.98
C ILE A 165 9.46 -9.34 13.34
N PRO A 166 10.28 -9.77 14.30
CA PRO A 166 9.78 -10.17 15.61
C PRO A 166 9.22 -8.96 16.35
N THR A 167 8.14 -9.18 17.10
CA THR A 167 7.61 -8.18 18.02
C THR A 167 8.41 -8.17 19.34
N PRO A 168 8.23 -7.17 20.21
CA PRO A 168 8.87 -7.20 21.54
C PRO A 168 8.34 -8.30 22.45
N TRP A 169 7.30 -9.03 22.05
CA TRP A 169 6.58 -10.01 22.87
C TRP A 169 6.54 -11.38 22.20
N ALA A 170 7.31 -12.32 22.74
CA ALA A 170 7.37 -13.69 22.19
C ALA A 170 6.01 -14.36 22.15
N ASP A 171 5.13 -14.11 23.14
CA ASP A 171 3.78 -14.67 23.18
C ASP A 171 2.91 -14.14 22.02
N LEU A 172 3.10 -12.89 21.59
CA LEU A 172 2.45 -12.36 20.41
C LEU A 172 2.99 -13.02 19.14
N ASP A 173 4.32 -13.19 19.06
CA ASP A 173 4.96 -13.84 17.91
C ASP A 173 4.52 -15.31 17.75
N HIS A 174 4.25 -16.03 18.84
CA HIS A 174 3.67 -17.37 18.79
C HIS A 174 2.29 -17.39 18.10
N LEU A 175 1.49 -16.33 18.25
CA LEU A 175 0.16 -16.26 17.63
C LEU A 175 0.23 -15.74 16.18
N ILE A 176 1.04 -14.70 15.91
CA ILE A 176 1.02 -14.01 14.61
C ILE A 176 2.23 -14.32 13.74
N GLY A 177 3.27 -14.98 14.26
CA GLY A 177 4.53 -15.28 13.57
C GLY A 177 5.45 -14.06 13.39
N GLY A 178 5.15 -12.92 14.05
CA GLY A 178 5.84 -11.63 13.83
C GLY A 178 5.14 -10.73 12.80
N LEU A 179 5.77 -9.60 12.49
CA LEU A 179 5.24 -8.64 11.51
C LEU A 179 5.68 -9.05 10.10
N ARG A 180 4.71 -9.34 9.24
CA ARG A 180 4.92 -9.78 7.85
C ARG A 180 5.05 -8.59 6.92
N PRO A 181 6.04 -8.56 6.01
CA PRO A 181 6.09 -7.60 4.91
C PRO A 181 4.79 -7.63 4.08
N GLY A 182 4.30 -6.46 3.68
CA GLY A 182 3.06 -6.30 2.89
C GLY A 182 1.76 -6.51 3.66
N ALA A 183 1.82 -6.77 4.98
CA ALA A 183 0.65 -6.96 5.82
C ALA A 183 0.25 -5.69 6.59
N VAL A 184 -1.05 -5.60 6.92
CA VAL A 184 -1.63 -4.53 7.73
C VAL A 184 -2.07 -5.08 9.09
N TYR A 185 -1.56 -4.46 10.14
CA TYR A 185 -1.86 -4.75 11.54
C TYR A 185 -2.69 -3.61 12.11
N VAL A 186 -3.86 -3.91 12.64
CA VAL A 186 -4.71 -2.91 13.30
C VAL A 186 -4.67 -3.14 14.81
N ILE A 187 -4.30 -2.09 15.55
CA ILE A 187 -4.29 -2.12 17.02
C ILE A 187 -5.43 -1.25 17.52
N GLY A 188 -6.47 -1.88 18.02
CA GLY A 188 -7.64 -1.24 18.57
C GLY A 188 -7.57 -1.08 20.09
N ALA A 189 -7.83 0.14 20.60
CA ALA A 189 -7.88 0.37 22.03
C ALA A 189 -8.85 1.50 22.39
N ARG A 190 -9.35 1.50 23.65
CA ARG A 190 -9.98 2.70 24.25
C ARG A 190 -8.92 3.76 24.58
N PRO A 191 -9.30 5.05 24.67
CA PRO A 191 -8.39 6.10 25.11
C PRO A 191 -7.68 5.73 26.42
N GLY A 192 -6.38 5.99 26.50
CA GLY A 192 -5.58 5.79 27.72
C GLY A 192 -5.20 4.33 28.02
N VAL A 193 -5.51 3.35 27.16
CA VAL A 193 -5.18 1.92 27.37
C VAL A 193 -3.74 1.58 26.95
N GLY A 194 -3.04 2.47 26.23
CA GLY A 194 -1.66 2.21 25.84
C GLY A 194 -1.45 1.92 24.35
N LYS A 195 -2.42 2.27 23.48
CA LYS A 195 -2.34 2.11 22.04
C LYS A 195 -1.02 2.64 21.44
N SER A 196 -0.70 3.91 21.72
CA SER A 196 0.50 4.57 21.21
C SER A 196 1.79 3.99 21.83
N VAL A 197 1.74 3.47 23.06
CA VAL A 197 2.86 2.74 23.69
C VAL A 197 3.21 1.49 22.88
N VAL A 198 2.20 0.67 22.56
CA VAL A 198 2.34 -0.54 21.77
C VAL A 198 2.84 -0.19 20.35
N GLY A 199 2.28 0.84 19.72
CA GLY A 199 2.71 1.30 18.39
C GLY A 199 4.19 1.74 18.36
N LEU A 200 4.65 2.47 19.40
CA LEU A 200 6.05 2.90 19.51
C LEU A 200 7.00 1.72 19.75
N GLN A 201 6.61 0.75 20.59
CA GLN A 201 7.42 -0.44 20.82
C GLN A 201 7.53 -1.31 19.56
N LEU A 202 6.49 -1.40 18.75
CA LEU A 202 6.54 -2.07 17.45
C LEU A 202 7.45 -1.31 16.47
N ALA A 203 7.39 0.03 16.44
CA ALA A 203 8.28 0.85 15.62
C ALA A 203 9.75 0.63 16.02
N ASP A 204 10.06 0.62 17.31
CA ASP A 204 11.39 0.36 17.84
C ASP A 204 11.89 -1.06 17.51
N ALA A 205 11.01 -2.05 17.61
CA ALA A 205 11.33 -3.43 17.22
C ALA A 205 11.67 -3.56 15.73
N MET A 206 10.92 -2.89 14.85
CA MET A 206 11.19 -2.88 13.41
C MET A 206 12.57 -2.27 13.11
N VAL A 207 12.93 -1.13 13.73
CA VAL A 207 14.27 -0.53 13.58
C VAL A 207 15.35 -1.46 14.09
N LYS A 208 15.17 -2.08 15.26
CA LYS A 208 16.18 -2.96 15.89
C LYS A 208 16.39 -4.26 15.12
N HIS A 209 15.41 -4.72 14.35
CA HIS A 209 15.51 -5.99 13.63
C HIS A 209 16.53 -5.94 12.49
N ASP A 210 16.52 -4.88 11.69
CA ASP A 210 17.33 -4.79 10.47
C ASP A 210 18.03 -3.44 10.27
N GLY A 211 17.92 -2.52 11.24
CA GLY A 211 18.54 -1.19 11.19
C GLY A 211 17.91 -0.23 10.20
N GLY A 212 16.81 -0.61 9.56
CA GLY A 212 16.12 0.21 8.58
C GLY A 212 15.30 1.35 9.18
N HIS A 213 14.70 2.15 8.33
CA HIS A 213 13.91 3.30 8.72
C HIS A 213 12.45 2.91 9.03
N VAL A 214 11.83 3.53 10.01
CA VAL A 214 10.40 3.41 10.30
C VAL A 214 9.75 4.78 10.24
N LEU A 215 8.67 4.93 9.48
CA LEU A 215 7.84 6.13 9.48
C LEU A 215 6.78 6.00 10.58
N PHE A 216 6.82 6.91 11.55
CA PHE A 216 5.78 7.03 12.59
C PHE A 216 5.00 8.32 12.37
N SER A 217 3.80 8.18 11.79
CA SER A 217 2.89 9.30 11.52
C SER A 217 1.87 9.44 12.65
N SER A 218 1.89 10.56 13.35
CA SER A 218 1.00 10.82 14.49
C SER A 218 0.13 12.04 14.26
N LEU A 219 -1.18 11.87 14.41
CA LEU A 219 -2.18 12.94 14.41
C LEU A 219 -2.72 13.24 15.81
N GLU A 220 -2.39 12.40 16.81
CA GLU A 220 -2.86 12.54 18.18
C GLU A 220 -1.79 13.18 19.08
N MET A 221 -0.52 12.86 18.85
CA MET A 221 0.59 13.27 19.70
C MET A 221 1.61 14.10 18.93
N THR A 222 2.16 15.11 19.57
CA THR A 222 3.29 15.89 19.05
C THR A 222 4.57 15.07 19.07
N ARG A 223 5.55 15.46 18.23
CA ARG A 223 6.89 14.83 18.24
C ARG A 223 7.57 14.87 19.60
N ASP A 224 7.33 15.91 20.38
CA ASP A 224 7.89 16.06 21.74
C ASP A 224 7.30 15.02 22.69
N GLU A 225 6.00 14.78 22.63
CA GLU A 225 5.33 13.75 23.44
C GLU A 225 5.78 12.35 23.06
N ILE A 226 5.98 12.09 21.77
CA ILE A 226 6.51 10.83 21.27
C ILE A 226 7.96 10.65 21.74
N MET A 227 8.80 11.68 21.64
CA MET A 227 10.18 11.64 22.09
C MET A 227 10.28 11.38 23.60
N LYS A 228 9.45 12.04 24.42
CA LYS A 228 9.40 11.75 25.88
C LYS A 228 9.09 10.28 26.15
N ARG A 229 8.17 9.67 25.42
CA ARG A 229 7.83 8.24 25.54
C ARG A 229 8.96 7.32 25.10
N LEU A 230 9.63 7.64 24.00
CA LEU A 230 10.80 6.89 23.54
C LEU A 230 11.94 6.94 24.56
N ILE A 231 12.24 8.11 25.10
CA ILE A 231 13.27 8.26 26.14
C ILE A 231 12.86 7.51 27.41
N ALA A 232 11.63 7.69 27.87
CA ALA A 232 11.11 7.03 29.07
C ALA A 232 11.22 5.50 28.97
N SER A 233 10.83 4.94 27.83
CA SER A 233 10.90 3.50 27.56
C SER A 233 12.36 3.01 27.48
N THR A 234 13.23 3.71 26.72
CA THR A 234 14.59 3.29 26.48
C THR A 234 15.49 3.44 27.71
N ALA A 235 15.42 4.60 28.38
CA ALA A 235 16.26 4.88 29.55
C ALA A 235 15.62 4.40 30.87
N SER A 236 14.43 3.82 30.85
CA SER A 236 13.63 3.41 32.02
C SER A 236 13.51 4.54 33.04
N VAL A 237 13.19 5.75 32.60
CA VAL A 237 12.90 6.91 33.45
C VAL A 237 11.41 7.22 33.40
N PRO A 238 10.78 7.62 34.52
CA PRO A 238 9.35 7.94 34.52
C PRO A 238 9.02 9.12 33.60
N LEU A 239 7.83 9.13 32.99
CA LEU A 239 7.36 10.27 32.18
C LEU A 239 7.36 11.59 32.96
N SER A 240 7.12 11.55 34.29
CA SER A 240 7.23 12.71 35.18
C SER A 240 8.63 13.34 35.21
N THR A 241 9.66 12.66 34.70
CA THR A 241 11.01 13.23 34.53
C THR A 241 10.99 14.47 33.64
N PHE A 242 10.06 14.54 32.70
CA PHE A 242 9.93 15.66 31.77
C PHE A 242 8.99 16.78 32.24
N ASP A 243 8.41 16.64 33.44
CA ASP A 243 7.63 17.69 34.06
C ASP A 243 8.57 18.73 34.72
N PRO A 244 8.11 19.95 34.96
CA PRO A 244 8.90 20.96 35.66
C PRO A 244 9.44 20.44 36.99
N GLY A 245 10.76 20.43 37.12
CA GLY A 245 11.45 19.91 38.34
C GLY A 245 11.60 18.40 38.43
N GLY A 246 11.15 17.65 37.42
CA GLY A 246 11.24 16.19 37.42
C GLY A 246 12.61 15.62 36.99
N MET A 247 13.48 16.45 36.43
CA MET A 247 14.82 16.04 35.94
C MET A 247 15.82 15.99 37.12
N GLU A 248 15.84 14.87 37.79
CA GLU A 248 16.81 14.60 38.85
C GLU A 248 18.15 14.11 38.26
N PRO A 249 19.32 14.37 38.95
CA PRO A 249 20.65 14.00 38.40
C PRO A 249 20.76 12.54 37.95
N HIS A 250 20.30 11.59 38.72
CA HIS A 250 20.33 10.17 38.42
C HIS A 250 19.49 9.81 37.18
N ARG A 251 18.38 10.53 36.91
CA ARG A 251 17.55 10.34 35.71
C ARG A 251 18.24 10.91 34.49
N ALA A 252 18.91 12.07 34.62
CA ALA A 252 19.72 12.65 33.58
C ALA A 252 20.88 11.71 33.19
N GLU A 253 21.59 11.13 34.15
CA GLU A 253 22.65 10.14 33.91
C GLU A 253 22.12 8.93 33.13
N ARG A 254 20.97 8.38 33.48
CA ARG A 254 20.33 7.28 32.75
C ARG A 254 19.99 7.65 31.31
N ILE A 255 19.45 8.85 31.07
CA ILE A 255 19.16 9.35 29.73
C ILE A 255 20.47 9.48 28.93
N HIS A 256 21.53 10.05 29.54
CA HIS A 256 22.84 10.18 28.90
C HIS A 256 23.47 8.82 28.55
N ALA A 257 23.32 7.82 29.42
CA ALA A 257 23.82 6.47 29.16
C ALA A 257 23.18 5.83 27.91
N HIS A 258 21.94 6.22 27.57
CA HIS A 258 21.22 5.70 26.40
C HIS A 258 21.23 6.69 25.22
N ALA A 259 21.95 7.81 25.31
CA ALA A 259 21.93 8.87 24.31
C ALA A 259 22.36 8.41 22.91
N GLU A 260 23.40 7.56 22.84
CA GLU A 260 23.87 7.02 21.55
C GLU A 260 22.81 6.14 20.88
N GLN A 261 22.16 5.26 21.64
CA GLN A 261 21.07 4.42 21.16
C GLN A 261 19.89 5.26 20.63
N LEU A 262 19.51 6.32 21.37
CA LEU A 262 18.43 7.22 20.97
C LEU A 262 18.77 8.03 19.72
N ARG A 263 20.04 8.49 19.58
CA ARG A 263 20.52 9.20 18.38
C ARG A 263 20.61 8.29 17.16
N ALA A 264 20.93 7.02 17.36
CA ALA A 264 21.00 6.03 16.30
C ALA A 264 19.62 5.48 15.89
N SER A 265 18.53 5.90 16.56
CA SER A 265 17.18 5.45 16.22
C SER A 265 16.75 5.99 14.86
N ASN A 266 16.36 5.09 13.98
CA ASN A 266 15.87 5.40 12.63
C ASN A 266 14.32 5.55 12.59
N ILE A 267 13.67 5.94 13.70
CA ILE A 267 12.25 6.28 13.73
C ILE A 267 12.09 7.72 13.27
N HIS A 268 11.40 7.92 12.16
CA HIS A 268 11.08 9.23 11.59
C HIS A 268 9.70 9.67 12.05
N LEU A 269 9.64 10.76 12.81
CA LEU A 269 8.41 11.28 13.39
C LEU A 269 7.76 12.31 12.46
N ASP A 270 6.50 12.04 12.07
CA ASP A 270 5.69 12.94 11.26
C ASP A 270 4.43 13.32 12.06
N ASP A 271 4.43 14.52 12.64
CA ASP A 271 3.35 15.07 13.46
C ASP A 271 2.59 16.22 12.79
N ARG A 272 2.63 16.27 11.44
CA ARG A 272 1.89 17.29 10.68
C ARG A 272 0.40 17.21 10.95
N ALA A 273 -0.25 18.35 11.16
CA ALA A 273 -1.67 18.43 11.48
C ALA A 273 -2.59 17.90 10.36
N THR A 274 -2.11 17.92 9.11
CA THR A 274 -2.82 17.42 7.94
C THR A 274 -2.06 16.27 7.32
N LEU A 275 -2.32 15.04 7.78
CA LEU A 275 -1.79 13.82 7.18
C LEU A 275 -2.87 13.18 6.30
N THR A 276 -2.54 13.02 5.03
CA THR A 276 -3.34 12.26 4.07
C THR A 276 -2.64 10.95 3.70
N PRO A 277 -3.34 9.93 3.20
CA PRO A 277 -2.70 8.70 2.70
C PRO A 277 -1.66 8.98 1.61
N GLY A 278 -1.91 10.00 0.76
CA GLY A 278 -0.97 10.46 -0.26
C GLY A 278 0.31 11.02 0.34
N ALA A 279 0.22 11.84 1.39
CA ALA A 279 1.37 12.39 2.10
C ALA A 279 2.22 11.28 2.75
N ILE A 280 1.58 10.31 3.42
CA ILE A 280 2.26 9.15 4.02
C ILE A 280 2.98 8.33 2.93
N ARG A 281 2.30 8.04 1.81
CA ARG A 281 2.88 7.31 0.67
C ARG A 281 4.10 8.04 0.10
N SER A 282 4.00 9.37 -0.11
CA SER A 282 5.10 10.20 -0.63
C SER A 282 6.32 10.17 0.31
N THR A 283 6.09 10.31 1.62
CA THR A 283 7.15 10.24 2.63
C THR A 283 7.79 8.86 2.66
N ALA A 284 6.99 7.78 2.71
CA ALA A 284 7.48 6.40 2.71
C ALA A 284 8.33 6.07 1.47
N ARG A 285 7.87 6.45 0.27
CA ARG A 285 8.64 6.30 -0.98
C ARG A 285 9.95 7.09 -0.96
N THR A 286 9.95 8.29 -0.38
CA THR A 286 11.15 9.11 -0.26
C THR A 286 12.16 8.48 0.70
N MET A 287 11.69 7.93 1.82
CA MET A 287 12.53 7.20 2.77
C MET A 287 13.12 5.94 2.14
N ALA A 288 12.31 5.14 1.45
CA ALA A 288 12.75 3.92 0.77
C ALA A 288 13.81 4.16 -0.31
N ARG A 289 13.81 5.35 -0.94
CA ARG A 289 14.88 5.73 -1.89
C ARG A 289 16.19 6.11 -1.20
N ARG A 290 16.13 6.55 0.06
CA ARG A 290 17.31 6.97 0.84
C ARG A 290 17.92 5.85 1.66
N GLY A 291 17.14 4.81 1.95
CA GLY A 291 17.58 3.67 2.75
C GLY A 291 16.47 2.62 2.84
N HIS A 292 16.77 1.52 3.53
CA HIS A 292 15.81 0.45 3.74
C HIS A 292 14.65 0.94 4.64
N LEU A 293 13.40 0.79 4.19
CA LEU A 293 12.21 1.05 4.99
C LEU A 293 11.77 -0.26 5.66
N SER A 294 11.73 -0.30 6.99
CA SER A 294 11.34 -1.48 7.78
C SER A 294 9.86 -1.51 8.12
N GLY A 295 9.19 -0.36 8.14
CA GLY A 295 7.75 -0.31 8.42
C GLY A 295 7.16 1.08 8.53
N ILE A 296 5.84 1.12 8.69
CA ILE A 296 5.06 2.34 8.82
C ILE A 296 4.09 2.17 9.99
N VAL A 297 4.02 3.17 10.86
CA VAL A 297 3.03 3.24 11.96
C VAL A 297 2.20 4.51 11.80
N VAL A 298 0.88 4.39 11.91
CA VAL A 298 -0.06 5.52 11.78
C VAL A 298 -0.91 5.62 13.05
N ASP A 299 -0.76 6.70 13.82
CA ASP A 299 -1.50 6.99 15.05
C ASP A 299 -2.34 8.27 14.90
N TYR A 300 -3.63 8.24 14.74
CA TYR A 300 -4.54 7.14 14.50
C TYR A 300 -5.44 7.45 13.28
N LEU A 301 -5.86 6.41 12.61
CA LEU A 301 -6.51 6.46 11.31
C LEU A 301 -7.73 7.41 11.25
N GLN A 302 -8.54 7.47 12.32
CA GLN A 302 -9.77 8.27 12.33
C GLN A 302 -9.52 9.79 12.37
N LEU A 303 -8.31 10.28 12.67
CA LEU A 303 -7.99 11.71 12.58
C LEU A 303 -7.51 12.16 11.22
N MET A 304 -7.20 11.23 10.32
CA MET A 304 -6.79 11.58 8.96
C MET A 304 -7.86 12.38 8.24
N GLN A 305 -7.41 13.33 7.43
CA GLN A 305 -8.28 14.21 6.64
C GLN A 305 -8.32 13.73 5.18
N GLY A 306 -9.48 13.87 4.54
CA GLY A 306 -9.60 13.72 3.09
C GLY A 306 -9.06 14.98 2.38
N ALA A 307 -8.67 14.84 1.12
CA ALA A 307 -8.31 15.98 0.30
C ALA A 307 -9.53 16.90 0.09
N GLY A 308 -9.46 18.13 0.56
CA GLY A 308 -10.48 19.17 0.38
C GLY A 308 -11.70 19.04 1.31
N LYS A 309 -12.68 19.99 1.16
CA LYS A 309 -13.98 19.97 1.84
C LYS A 309 -14.85 18.87 1.21
N SER A 310 -14.74 17.65 1.73
CA SER A 310 -15.49 16.51 1.24
C SER A 310 -16.89 16.46 1.85
N SER A 311 -17.92 16.31 1.01
CA SER A 311 -19.29 15.94 1.40
C SER A 311 -19.41 14.43 1.71
N VAL A 312 -18.34 13.67 1.60
CA VAL A 312 -18.30 12.22 1.79
C VAL A 312 -18.44 11.89 3.28
N PRO A 313 -19.32 10.94 3.65
CA PRO A 313 -19.46 10.49 5.02
C PRO A 313 -18.13 9.97 5.61
N ARG A 314 -17.89 10.26 6.89
CA ARG A 314 -16.61 9.95 7.54
C ARG A 314 -16.22 8.47 7.47
N HIS A 315 -17.16 7.55 7.57
CA HIS A 315 -16.90 6.12 7.48
C HIS A 315 -16.39 5.69 6.10
N GLU A 316 -16.83 6.36 5.03
CA GLU A 316 -16.33 6.11 3.67
C GLU A 316 -14.90 6.64 3.49
N LEU A 317 -14.58 7.79 4.09
CA LEU A 317 -13.21 8.33 4.09
C LEU A 317 -12.25 7.37 4.82
N VAL A 318 -12.64 6.89 6.01
CA VAL A 318 -11.85 5.92 6.78
C VAL A 318 -11.65 4.61 6.00
N ALA A 319 -12.68 4.15 5.28
CA ALA A 319 -12.59 3.00 4.40
C ALA A 319 -11.57 3.22 3.25
N GLY A 320 -11.63 4.38 2.62
CA GLY A 320 -10.68 4.78 1.57
C GLY A 320 -9.24 4.84 2.09
N PHE A 321 -9.05 5.36 3.29
CA PHE A 321 -7.71 5.42 3.93
C PHE A 321 -7.17 4.04 4.25
N SER A 322 -7.98 3.17 4.85
CA SER A 322 -7.61 1.78 5.17
C SER A 322 -7.15 1.05 3.90
N ARG A 323 -7.95 1.11 2.84
CA ARG A 323 -7.60 0.51 1.54
C ARG A 323 -6.31 1.08 0.96
N SER A 324 -6.12 2.41 1.01
CA SER A 324 -4.90 3.07 0.50
C SER A 324 -3.66 2.62 1.25
N LEU A 325 -3.72 2.47 2.58
CA LEU A 325 -2.62 2.00 3.41
C LEU A 325 -2.36 0.50 3.21
N LYS A 326 -3.41 -0.31 2.93
CA LYS A 326 -3.23 -1.71 2.52
C LYS A 326 -2.50 -1.84 1.18
N MET A 327 -2.83 -0.99 0.22
CA MET A 327 -2.12 -0.95 -1.07
C MET A 327 -0.67 -0.50 -0.87
N LEU A 328 -0.43 0.49 0.01
CA LEU A 328 0.92 0.95 0.34
C LEU A 328 1.77 -0.16 0.98
N ALA A 329 1.21 -0.93 1.93
CA ALA A 329 1.90 -2.07 2.53
C ALA A 329 2.38 -3.07 1.47
N LYS A 330 1.48 -3.43 0.53
CA LYS A 330 1.80 -4.34 -0.59
C LYS A 330 2.82 -3.75 -1.55
N GLU A 331 2.72 -2.46 -1.89
CA GLU A 331 3.63 -1.78 -2.79
C GLU A 331 5.05 -1.72 -2.22
N MET A 332 5.16 -1.32 -0.95
CA MET A 332 6.45 -1.13 -0.30
C MET A 332 7.03 -2.42 0.28
N GLN A 333 6.24 -3.51 0.33
CA GLN A 333 6.61 -4.78 0.95
C GLN A 333 7.10 -4.61 2.40
N VAL A 334 6.41 -3.76 3.18
CA VAL A 334 6.69 -3.52 4.60
C VAL A 334 5.43 -3.71 5.45
N PRO A 335 5.53 -4.05 6.74
CA PRO A 335 4.38 -4.04 7.64
C PRO A 335 3.88 -2.61 7.85
N VAL A 336 2.56 -2.46 7.86
CA VAL A 336 1.88 -1.21 8.20
C VAL A 336 1.04 -1.43 9.46
N VAL A 337 1.35 -0.70 10.52
CA VAL A 337 0.63 -0.75 11.80
C VAL A 337 -0.29 0.45 11.90
N LEU A 338 -1.61 0.19 11.96
CA LEU A 338 -2.65 1.20 12.09
C LEU A 338 -3.20 1.20 13.51
N LEU A 339 -3.07 2.31 14.19
CA LEU A 339 -3.67 2.48 15.50
C LEU A 339 -5.10 3.00 15.33
N SER A 340 -6.05 2.41 16.04
CA SER A 340 -7.48 2.70 15.91
C SER A 340 -8.15 2.85 17.26
N GLN A 341 -9.07 3.80 17.38
CA GLN A 341 -9.85 3.98 18.59
C GLN A 341 -11.10 3.10 18.57
N LEU A 342 -11.40 2.43 19.69
CA LEU A 342 -12.62 1.66 19.87
C LEU A 342 -13.82 2.55 20.21
N ASN A 343 -15.02 2.08 19.90
CA ASN A 343 -16.28 2.74 20.29
C ASN A 343 -16.41 2.86 21.82
N ARG A 344 -17.07 3.93 22.28
CA ARG A 344 -17.31 4.15 23.73
C ARG A 344 -18.20 3.07 24.34
N ASN A 345 -19.09 2.46 23.57
CA ASN A 345 -20.04 1.43 23.99
C ASN A 345 -19.48 0.01 23.89
N SER A 346 -18.17 -0.13 23.68
CA SER A 346 -17.47 -1.41 23.47
C SER A 346 -17.18 -2.20 24.76
N THR A 347 -17.77 -1.81 25.90
CA THR A 347 -17.85 -2.72 27.05
C THR A 347 -19.00 -3.67 26.78
N GLY A 348 -18.69 -4.94 26.53
CA GLY A 348 -19.70 -6.00 26.61
C GLY A 348 -20.53 -5.80 27.87
N LYS A 349 -21.83 -6.09 27.84
CA LYS A 349 -22.76 -5.90 28.95
C LYS A 349 -22.29 -6.53 30.29
N ASP A 350 -21.18 -7.26 30.27
CA ASP A 350 -20.60 -8.03 31.38
C ASP A 350 -19.10 -7.81 31.62
N GLY A 351 -18.53 -6.62 31.28
CA GLY A 351 -17.11 -6.34 31.54
C GLY A 351 -16.12 -7.13 30.68
N GLY A 352 -16.59 -7.75 29.59
CA GLY A 352 -15.78 -8.62 28.74
C GLY A 352 -14.74 -7.88 27.88
N LEU A 353 -13.73 -8.62 27.40
CA LEU A 353 -12.71 -8.15 26.48
C LEU A 353 -13.35 -7.61 25.18
N PRO A 354 -12.80 -6.52 24.60
CA PRO A 354 -13.33 -5.94 23.37
C PRO A 354 -13.35 -6.95 22.22
N GLY A 355 -14.33 -6.81 21.34
CA GLY A 355 -14.46 -7.59 20.10
C GLY A 355 -14.01 -6.81 18.87
N VAL A 356 -13.76 -7.50 17.74
CA VAL A 356 -13.38 -6.87 16.46
C VAL A 356 -14.48 -5.89 15.99
N ALA A 357 -15.75 -6.21 16.25
CA ALA A 357 -16.89 -5.36 15.93
C ALA A 357 -16.88 -3.99 16.70
N ASP A 358 -16.09 -3.87 17.76
CA ASP A 358 -15.97 -2.62 18.52
C ASP A 358 -15.03 -1.59 17.88
N LEU A 359 -14.32 -1.96 16.84
CA LEU A 359 -13.56 -1.00 16.05
C LEU A 359 -14.52 0.02 15.44
N ARG A 360 -14.44 1.29 15.82
CA ARG A 360 -15.35 2.38 15.41
C ARG A 360 -15.27 2.64 13.89
N GLU A 361 -16.43 2.75 13.21
CA GLU A 361 -16.55 3.06 11.77
C GLU A 361 -15.88 2.01 10.83
N SER A 362 -15.83 0.74 11.22
CA SER A 362 -14.73 -0.15 10.88
C SER A 362 -15.04 -1.47 10.19
N GLY A 363 -16.19 -1.68 9.60
CA GLY A 363 -16.37 -2.86 8.74
C GLY A 363 -15.27 -2.97 7.66
N SER A 364 -14.82 -1.84 7.13
CA SER A 364 -13.75 -1.75 6.13
C SER A 364 -12.35 -1.93 6.71
N ILE A 365 -12.03 -1.34 7.88
CA ILE A 365 -10.74 -1.55 8.55
C ILE A 365 -10.55 -3.02 8.90
N GLU A 366 -11.61 -3.66 9.42
CA GLU A 366 -11.58 -5.09 9.68
C GLU A 366 -11.34 -5.91 8.40
N GLN A 367 -11.97 -5.56 7.28
CA GLN A 367 -11.80 -6.28 6.02
C GLN A 367 -10.38 -6.16 5.47
N ASP A 368 -9.77 -4.97 5.50
CA ASP A 368 -8.45 -4.68 4.97
C ASP A 368 -7.31 -5.21 5.86
N ALA A 369 -7.53 -5.31 7.17
CA ALA A 369 -6.55 -5.82 8.13
C ALA A 369 -6.22 -7.29 7.91
N ASP A 370 -4.94 -7.65 7.97
CA ASP A 370 -4.49 -9.04 8.03
C ASP A 370 -4.54 -9.56 9.47
N VAL A 371 -4.20 -8.70 10.43
CA VAL A 371 -4.23 -8.99 11.86
C VAL A 371 -4.92 -7.85 12.60
N VAL A 372 -5.81 -8.17 13.54
CA VAL A 372 -6.44 -7.22 14.44
C VAL A 372 -6.10 -7.59 15.88
N ILE A 373 -5.49 -6.67 16.59
CA ILE A 373 -5.10 -6.77 18.00
C ILE A 373 -5.92 -5.75 18.80
N LEU A 374 -6.62 -6.22 19.81
CA LEU A 374 -7.45 -5.40 20.67
C LEU A 374 -6.80 -5.31 22.06
N LEU A 375 -6.61 -4.09 22.55
CA LEU A 375 -6.00 -3.83 23.84
C LEU A 375 -7.06 -3.52 24.90
N HIS A 376 -6.87 -4.08 26.07
CA HIS A 376 -7.72 -3.85 27.23
C HIS A 376 -6.89 -3.76 28.52
N GLN A 377 -7.30 -2.91 29.43
CA GLN A 377 -6.80 -2.83 30.80
C GLN A 377 -7.97 -2.86 31.76
N ASP A 378 -7.90 -3.75 32.74
CA ASP A 378 -8.76 -3.71 33.90
C ASP A 378 -7.96 -3.11 35.09
N ARG A 379 -8.14 -1.82 35.31
CA ARG A 379 -7.40 -1.08 36.35
C ARG A 379 -7.81 -1.42 37.76
N GLU A 380 -9.00 -2.01 37.93
CA GLU A 380 -9.54 -2.37 39.24
C GLU A 380 -9.15 -3.78 39.65
N GLN A 381 -9.28 -4.76 38.73
CA GLN A 381 -9.04 -6.16 39.01
C GLN A 381 -7.61 -6.61 38.71
N ALA A 382 -6.97 -5.98 37.71
CA ALA A 382 -5.62 -6.34 37.27
C ALA A 382 -4.77 -5.07 37.01
N PRO A 383 -4.46 -4.29 38.06
CA PRO A 383 -3.69 -3.07 37.92
C PRO A 383 -2.26 -3.39 37.40
N GLY A 384 -1.82 -2.63 36.41
CA GLY A 384 -0.49 -2.83 35.82
C GLY A 384 -0.43 -3.96 34.77
N GLU A 385 -1.57 -4.47 34.31
CA GLU A 385 -1.67 -5.47 33.28
C GLU A 385 -2.27 -4.90 31.99
N LEU A 386 -1.76 -5.38 30.85
CA LEU A 386 -2.30 -5.10 29.52
C LEU A 386 -2.68 -6.42 28.84
N PHE A 387 -3.96 -6.57 28.58
CA PHE A 387 -4.47 -7.69 27.81
C PHE A 387 -4.45 -7.35 26.32
N MET A 388 -3.85 -8.21 25.51
CA MET A 388 -3.87 -8.16 24.04
C MET A 388 -4.67 -9.34 23.52
N LYS A 389 -5.75 -9.08 22.78
CA LYS A 389 -6.55 -10.08 22.10
C LYS A 389 -6.28 -10.02 20.61
N VAL A 390 -5.69 -11.06 20.04
CA VAL A 390 -5.65 -11.25 18.59
C VAL A 390 -7.04 -11.72 18.17
N GLY A 391 -7.87 -10.78 17.69
CA GLY A 391 -9.26 -11.04 17.31
C GLY A 391 -9.43 -11.49 15.86
N LYS A 392 -8.46 -11.15 15.00
CA LYS A 392 -8.38 -11.59 13.60
C LYS A 392 -6.93 -11.88 13.26
N ASN A 393 -6.68 -12.97 12.56
CA ASN A 393 -5.40 -13.33 11.98
C ASN A 393 -5.63 -14.13 10.69
N ARG A 394 -5.25 -13.58 9.54
CA ARG A 394 -5.43 -14.25 8.24
C ARG A 394 -4.48 -15.43 8.03
N HIS A 395 -3.35 -15.44 8.76
CA HIS A 395 -2.26 -16.37 8.50
C HIS A 395 -1.88 -17.25 9.70
N GLY A 396 -2.65 -17.17 10.79
CA GLY A 396 -2.33 -17.90 12.02
C GLY A 396 -3.49 -17.97 12.99
N ALA A 397 -3.18 -18.22 14.25
CA ALA A 397 -4.16 -18.37 15.33
C ALA A 397 -4.65 -17.02 15.87
N THR A 398 -5.83 -17.03 16.45
CA THR A 398 -6.34 -15.99 17.35
C THR A 398 -6.11 -16.44 18.79
N GLY A 399 -6.03 -15.48 19.72
CA GLY A 399 -5.80 -15.80 21.11
C GLY A 399 -5.66 -14.56 21.98
N ASN A 400 -5.42 -14.77 23.27
CA ASN A 400 -5.21 -13.70 24.22
C ASN A 400 -3.83 -13.84 24.85
N ILE A 401 -3.14 -12.73 25.04
CA ILE A 401 -1.89 -12.65 25.79
C ILE A 401 -2.02 -11.59 26.87
N GLN A 402 -1.21 -11.68 27.88
CA GLN A 402 -1.18 -10.79 29.03
C GLN A 402 0.23 -10.27 29.23
N LEU A 403 0.35 -8.97 29.37
CA LEU A 403 1.62 -8.27 29.51
C LEU A 403 1.63 -7.42 30.79
N ALA A 404 2.79 -7.22 31.37
CA ALA A 404 3.00 -6.20 32.38
C ALA A 404 3.01 -4.82 31.73
N PHE A 405 2.22 -3.88 32.21
CA PHE A 405 2.11 -2.52 31.68
C PHE A 405 2.68 -1.50 32.67
N GLU A 406 3.83 -0.96 32.32
CA GLU A 406 4.50 0.10 33.05
C GLU A 406 4.25 1.46 32.39
N GLY A 407 3.04 1.99 32.56
CA GLY A 407 2.60 3.22 31.91
C GLY A 407 3.48 4.42 32.21
N HIS A 408 4.07 4.47 33.41
CA HIS A 408 5.01 5.52 33.82
C HIS A 408 6.34 5.48 33.05
N TYR A 409 6.77 4.31 32.58
CA TYR A 409 7.91 4.13 31.66
C TYR A 409 7.49 4.02 30.20
N SER A 410 6.21 4.19 29.89
CA SER A 410 5.67 4.07 28.52
C SER A 410 6.05 2.75 27.84
N ARG A 411 5.93 1.61 28.53
CA ARG A 411 6.25 0.29 27.99
C ARG A 411 5.31 -0.82 28.46
N ALA A 412 5.23 -1.87 27.65
CA ALA A 412 4.62 -3.15 27.98
C ALA A 412 5.67 -4.25 27.84
N MET A 413 5.69 -5.22 28.74
CA MET A 413 6.69 -6.28 28.80
C MET A 413 6.02 -7.64 29.00
N THR A 414 6.68 -8.72 28.59
CA THR A 414 6.25 -10.09 28.91
C THR A 414 6.24 -10.30 30.42
N MET A 415 5.20 -10.95 30.95
CA MET A 415 4.99 -11.09 32.41
C MET A 415 6.18 -11.66 33.17
N GLY A 416 6.97 -12.57 32.58
CA GLY A 416 8.17 -13.15 33.20
C GLY A 416 9.37 -12.22 33.32
N SER A 417 9.44 -11.13 32.56
CA SER A 417 10.56 -10.16 32.54
C SER A 417 10.34 -8.96 33.45
N ALA A 418 9.12 -8.73 33.93
CA ALA A 418 8.77 -7.57 34.75
C ALA A 418 9.31 -7.64 36.19
N TRP A 419 9.73 -8.81 36.68
CA TRP A 419 10.13 -9.05 38.08
C TRP A 419 11.64 -9.25 38.27
N SER A 420 12.46 -9.02 37.23
CA SER A 420 13.92 -9.22 37.28
C SER A 420 14.73 -7.89 37.24
N GLY A 421 14.11 -6.77 37.64
CA GLY A 421 14.74 -5.45 37.66
C GLY A 421 14.86 -4.84 39.04
#